data_3a3c87fda609d5d85799345900262e9b
#
_entry.id   3a3c87fda609d5d85799345900262e9b
#
_cell.length_a   1.000
_cell.length_b   1.000
_cell.length_c   1.000
_cell.angle_alpha   90.00
_cell.angle_beta   90.00
_cell.angle_gamma   90.00
#
_symmetry.space_group_name_H-M   'P 1'
#
loop_
_entity.id
_entity.type
_entity.pdbx_description
1 polymer ?
#
loop_
_entity_poly.entity_id
_entity_poly.type
_entity_poly.pdbx_seq_one_letter_code
_entity_poly.pdbx_strand_id
1 'polypeptide(L)'
;MKLLSSFRHWPLPLAVVAALHLSSCGSGDAEQQPMAEAPPATIPVQDFFKNPEKASFRISPDGQYVSYLAPWKNRMNIFVQPVSGGEAVQATRDTVRDIGGYFWKGDRLVYSRDVNGDENYIVFSASMDGSDMKALTPQQGVRAGVMDDLHNIPGMEQRVMIQMNQRNPEVFDPYLCDISTGELKPLFDNSKENYEGWITDHAGVIRFATRTDGTDNVFYYRANDKEPFTEYMRTGYKDSWYPVLFTFDNKDLYVSHNLNGRDKNAIVAWDLAEKKEKELIFENDDNDVSNLDYSKKRKVLTMVSWTGAKEERHFLDEQTKAMYGKLAGKFEGLEYWIYG
;
A
#
# COMPACT_ATOMS: atom_id res chain seq x y z
N MET A 1 19.82 0.79 -62.91
CA MET A 1 20.99 0.10 -63.44
C MET A 1 21.02 -1.29 -62.82
N LYS A 2 20.37 -2.24 -63.39
CA LYS A 2 20.76 -3.46 -64.16
C LYS A 2 22.09 -4.04 -63.65
N LEU A 3 22.09 -5.28 -63.16
CA LEU A 3 22.30 -6.59 -63.78
C LEU A 3 22.35 -7.63 -62.65
N LEU A 4 21.54 -8.66 -62.56
CA LEU A 4 21.37 -9.92 -63.25
C LEU A 4 22.55 -10.93 -63.07
N SER A 5 22.09 -12.11 -62.61
CA SER A 5 22.47 -13.50 -62.96
C SER A 5 23.69 -14.07 -62.23
N SER A 6 23.71 -15.33 -61.79
CA SER A 6 23.35 -16.55 -62.51
C SER A 6 23.38 -17.79 -61.63
N PHE A 7 22.44 -18.67 -61.88
CA PHE A 7 22.37 -20.08 -61.45
C PHE A 7 23.60 -20.90 -61.87
N ARG A 8 24.01 -21.85 -61.02
CA ARG A 8 24.74 -23.04 -61.47
C ARG A 8 24.35 -24.28 -60.67
N HIS A 9 23.63 -25.17 -61.31
CA HIS A 9 23.38 -26.56 -60.90
C HIS A 9 24.66 -27.38 -61.00
N TRP A 10 24.83 -28.32 -60.07
CA TRP A 10 25.61 -29.53 -60.34
C TRP A 10 25.03 -30.71 -59.51
N PRO A 11 25.15 -31.94 -60.04
CA PRO A 11 24.23 -33.04 -59.79
C PRO A 11 24.73 -34.02 -58.73
N LEU A 12 23.75 -34.83 -58.21
CA LEU A 12 23.94 -36.00 -57.35
C LEU A 12 24.84 -37.08 -58.03
N PRO A 13 25.45 -37.93 -57.17
CA PRO A 13 25.35 -39.35 -57.41
C PRO A 13 24.75 -40.14 -56.27
N LEU A 14 23.86 -41.05 -56.62
CA LEU A 14 23.42 -42.20 -55.87
C LEU A 14 24.61 -43.07 -55.43
N ALA A 15 24.63 -43.44 -54.15
CA ALA A 15 25.36 -44.58 -53.66
C ALA A 15 24.48 -45.43 -52.80
N VAL A 16 24.08 -46.55 -53.28
CA VAL A 16 23.46 -47.68 -52.55
C VAL A 16 24.53 -48.30 -51.66
N VAL A 17 24.28 -48.45 -50.37
CA VAL A 17 25.04 -49.35 -49.50
C VAL A 17 24.09 -50.14 -48.61
N ALA A 18 24.34 -51.44 -48.69
CA ALA A 18 23.57 -52.54 -48.20
C ALA A 18 23.39 -52.58 -46.61
N ALA A 19 22.31 -53.19 -46.25
CA ALA A 19 21.96 -53.57 -44.87
C ALA A 19 22.92 -54.65 -44.35
N LEU A 20 23.41 -54.43 -43.12
CA LEU A 20 23.94 -55.47 -42.26
C LEU A 20 23.17 -55.39 -40.94
N HIS A 21 22.26 -56.33 -40.76
CA HIS A 21 21.61 -56.58 -39.45
C HIS A 21 22.63 -57.28 -38.54
N LEU A 22 23.01 -56.63 -37.47
CA LEU A 22 23.61 -57.29 -36.31
C LEU A 22 22.60 -57.19 -35.16
N SER A 23 21.91 -58.29 -34.88
CA SER A 23 21.12 -58.48 -33.67
C SER A 23 22.08 -58.55 -32.50
N SER A 24 22.06 -57.51 -31.67
CA SER A 24 22.64 -57.55 -30.34
C SER A 24 21.49 -57.56 -29.34
N CYS A 25 21.25 -58.71 -28.70
CA CYS A 25 20.49 -58.82 -27.50
C CYS A 25 21.31 -58.21 -26.37
N GLY A 26 20.99 -56.99 -26.00
CA GLY A 26 21.42 -56.34 -24.76
C GLY A 26 20.17 -56.06 -23.93
N SER A 27 20.02 -56.79 -22.83
CA SER A 27 19.06 -56.41 -21.77
C SER A 27 19.54 -55.12 -21.11
N GLY A 28 19.13 -54.02 -21.72
CA GLY A 28 19.29 -52.69 -21.12
C GLY A 28 17.98 -52.34 -20.42
N ASP A 29 18.07 -52.00 -19.16
CA ASP A 29 17.00 -51.40 -18.41
C ASP A 29 16.44 -50.19 -19.18
N ALA A 30 15.18 -50.26 -19.58
CA ALA A 30 14.50 -49.15 -20.18
C ALA A 30 14.47 -48.03 -19.13
N GLU A 31 15.35 -47.04 -19.28
CA GLU A 31 15.20 -45.78 -18.58
C GLU A 31 13.78 -45.26 -18.90
N GLN A 32 12.91 -45.33 -17.88
CA GLN A 32 11.60 -44.69 -17.98
C GLN A 32 11.85 -43.22 -18.16
N GLN A 33 11.64 -42.73 -19.39
CA GLN A 33 11.56 -41.28 -19.62
C GLN A 33 10.52 -40.73 -18.65
N PRO A 34 10.85 -39.67 -17.91
CA PRO A 34 9.89 -39.06 -17.01
C PRO A 34 8.65 -38.68 -17.85
N MET A 35 7.51 -39.21 -17.47
CA MET A 35 6.22 -38.85 -18.07
C MET A 35 6.15 -37.33 -18.02
N ALA A 36 6.01 -36.68 -19.18
CA ALA A 36 5.76 -35.24 -19.22
C ALA A 36 4.58 -34.93 -18.31
N GLU A 37 4.81 -34.13 -17.31
CA GLU A 37 3.74 -33.65 -16.45
C GLU A 37 2.63 -33.07 -17.33
N ALA A 38 1.38 -33.46 -17.05
CA ALA A 38 0.25 -32.88 -17.76
C ALA A 38 0.28 -31.37 -17.61
N PRO A 39 0.05 -30.58 -18.68
CA PRO A 39 0.00 -29.14 -18.55
C PRO A 39 -0.97 -28.75 -17.45
N PRO A 40 -0.66 -27.71 -16.64
CA PRO A 40 -1.52 -27.27 -15.56
C PRO A 40 -2.93 -26.94 -16.09
N ALA A 41 -3.95 -27.20 -15.31
CA ALA A 41 -5.33 -26.90 -15.68
C ALA A 41 -5.48 -25.41 -15.98
N THR A 42 -6.15 -25.10 -17.10
CA THR A 42 -6.43 -23.71 -17.45
C THR A 42 -7.41 -23.11 -16.46
N ILE A 43 -7.03 -22.00 -15.82
CA ILE A 43 -7.91 -21.25 -14.93
C ILE A 43 -8.84 -20.39 -15.82
N PRO A 44 -10.16 -20.48 -15.67
CA PRO A 44 -11.09 -19.63 -16.41
C PRO A 44 -10.81 -18.14 -16.15
N VAL A 45 -10.85 -17.32 -17.20
CA VAL A 45 -10.54 -15.88 -17.07
C VAL A 45 -11.47 -15.16 -16.07
N GLN A 46 -12.71 -15.64 -15.93
CA GLN A 46 -13.68 -15.11 -14.98
C GLN A 46 -13.21 -15.23 -13.51
N ASP A 47 -12.43 -16.26 -13.18
CA ASP A 47 -11.97 -16.49 -11.83
C ASP A 47 -10.92 -15.45 -11.39
N PHE A 48 -10.21 -14.82 -12.35
CA PHE A 48 -9.30 -13.72 -12.07
C PHE A 48 -9.99 -12.40 -11.73
N PHE A 49 -11.27 -12.25 -12.11
CA PHE A 49 -12.07 -11.03 -11.91
C PHE A 49 -13.22 -11.21 -10.93
N LYS A 50 -13.32 -12.39 -10.32
CA LYS A 50 -14.37 -12.67 -9.35
C LYS A 50 -14.07 -11.94 -8.03
N ASN A 51 -15.04 -11.17 -7.54
CA ASN A 51 -14.96 -10.58 -6.22
C ASN A 51 -14.87 -11.67 -5.15
N PRO A 52 -14.04 -11.48 -4.09
CA PRO A 52 -14.03 -12.37 -2.96
C PRO A 52 -15.39 -12.37 -2.23
N GLU A 53 -15.73 -13.44 -1.56
CA GLU A 53 -16.95 -13.49 -0.75
C GLU A 53 -16.89 -12.51 0.43
N LYS A 54 -15.72 -12.39 1.04
CA LYS A 54 -15.41 -11.42 2.09
C LYS A 54 -13.95 -11.00 2.02
N ALA A 55 -13.68 -9.72 2.26
CA ALA A 55 -12.33 -9.16 2.26
C ALA A 55 -12.20 -7.99 3.25
N SER A 56 -10.98 -7.53 3.49
CA SER A 56 -10.67 -6.29 4.23
C SER A 56 -11.32 -6.26 5.62
N PHE A 57 -11.16 -7.33 6.39
CA PHE A 57 -11.71 -7.41 7.75
C PHE A 57 -11.09 -6.35 8.66
N ARG A 58 -11.92 -5.69 9.47
CA ARG A 58 -11.53 -4.71 10.47
C ARG A 58 -12.31 -4.95 11.76
N ILE A 59 -11.69 -4.66 12.90
CA ILE A 59 -12.33 -4.68 14.21
C ILE A 59 -12.66 -3.25 14.60
N SER A 60 -13.86 -3.01 15.14
CA SER A 60 -14.24 -1.69 15.68
C SER A 60 -13.33 -1.29 16.84
N PRO A 61 -13.13 0.02 17.11
CA PRO A 61 -12.26 0.50 18.18
C PRO A 61 -12.60 -0.04 19.58
N ASP A 62 -13.88 -0.33 19.83
CA ASP A 62 -14.39 -0.91 21.08
C ASP A 62 -14.27 -2.46 21.13
N GLY A 63 -13.87 -3.10 20.00
CA GLY A 63 -13.74 -4.54 19.87
C GLY A 63 -15.05 -5.32 19.81
N GLN A 64 -16.20 -4.64 19.70
CA GLN A 64 -17.52 -5.29 19.73
C GLN A 64 -17.98 -5.78 18.36
N TYR A 65 -17.47 -5.20 17.30
CA TYR A 65 -17.87 -5.49 15.92
C TYR A 65 -16.68 -5.87 15.04
N VAL A 66 -16.94 -6.74 14.07
CA VAL A 66 -16.09 -6.96 12.90
C VAL A 66 -16.80 -6.42 11.69
N SER A 67 -16.08 -5.67 10.87
CA SER A 67 -16.56 -5.22 9.56
C SER A 67 -15.75 -5.88 8.45
N TYR A 68 -16.34 -5.96 7.28
CA TYR A 68 -15.69 -6.53 6.09
C TYR A 68 -16.37 -6.02 4.82
N LEU A 69 -15.65 -6.13 3.70
CA LEU A 69 -16.21 -5.94 2.37
C LEU A 69 -16.83 -7.25 1.88
N ALA A 70 -18.03 -7.18 1.32
CA ALA A 70 -18.69 -8.30 0.66
C ALA A 70 -19.53 -7.82 -0.54
N PRO A 71 -19.78 -8.69 -1.55
CA PRO A 71 -20.56 -8.32 -2.71
C PRO A 71 -22.03 -8.07 -2.38
N TRP A 72 -22.56 -6.95 -2.86
CA TRP A 72 -23.99 -6.67 -2.92
C TRP A 72 -24.30 -6.02 -4.27
N LYS A 73 -25.24 -6.60 -5.02
CA LYS A 73 -25.55 -6.17 -6.41
C LYS A 73 -24.31 -6.03 -7.30
N ASN A 74 -23.41 -7.02 -7.22
CA ASN A 74 -22.13 -7.07 -7.94
C ASN A 74 -21.14 -5.92 -7.60
N ARG A 75 -21.28 -5.28 -6.43
CA ARG A 75 -20.34 -4.27 -5.91
C ARG A 75 -19.94 -4.60 -4.50
N MET A 76 -18.65 -4.42 -4.20
CA MET A 76 -18.12 -4.57 -2.84
C MET A 76 -18.65 -3.46 -1.95
N ASN A 77 -19.30 -3.84 -0.87
CA ASN A 77 -19.89 -2.95 0.13
C ASN A 77 -19.46 -3.34 1.53
N ILE A 78 -19.56 -2.41 2.48
CA ILE A 78 -19.18 -2.63 3.88
C ILE A 78 -20.34 -3.27 4.63
N PHE A 79 -20.04 -4.36 5.33
CA PHE A 79 -20.92 -5.03 6.27
C PHE A 79 -20.31 -5.00 7.68
N VAL A 80 -21.16 -4.92 8.69
CA VAL A 80 -20.79 -4.90 10.11
C VAL A 80 -21.51 -6.02 10.83
N GLN A 81 -20.78 -6.80 11.63
CA GLN A 81 -21.30 -7.95 12.36
C GLN A 81 -20.79 -7.94 13.79
N PRO A 82 -21.60 -8.27 14.82
CA PRO A 82 -21.09 -8.42 16.18
C PRO A 82 -20.01 -9.52 16.25
N VAL A 83 -18.95 -9.30 17.01
CA VAL A 83 -17.90 -10.31 17.27
C VAL A 83 -18.47 -11.54 17.99
N SER A 84 -19.49 -11.36 18.82
CA SER A 84 -20.21 -12.44 19.49
C SER A 84 -21.05 -13.33 18.57
N GLY A 85 -21.12 -12.98 17.28
CA GLY A 85 -21.98 -13.67 16.31
C GLY A 85 -23.30 -12.93 16.11
N GLY A 86 -24.08 -13.41 15.13
CA GLY A 86 -25.37 -12.80 14.74
C GLY A 86 -25.37 -12.36 13.27
N GLU A 87 -26.46 -11.73 12.85
CA GLU A 87 -26.60 -11.25 11.47
C GLU A 87 -25.73 -10.03 11.19
N ALA A 88 -25.17 -9.98 9.99
CA ALA A 88 -24.44 -8.82 9.53
C ALA A 88 -25.39 -7.73 9.03
N VAL A 89 -25.11 -6.50 9.39
CA VAL A 89 -25.81 -5.31 8.91
C VAL A 89 -25.04 -4.72 7.74
N GLN A 90 -25.72 -4.35 6.68
CA GLN A 90 -25.13 -3.67 5.53
C GLN A 90 -25.01 -2.17 5.79
N ALA A 91 -23.78 -1.70 6.00
CA ALA A 91 -23.48 -0.29 6.32
C ALA A 91 -23.47 0.61 5.07
N THR A 92 -23.18 0.07 3.89
CA THR A 92 -23.17 0.84 2.64
C THR A 92 -23.96 0.14 1.55
N ARG A 93 -24.53 0.90 0.60
CA ARG A 93 -25.38 0.39 -0.47
C ARG A 93 -24.99 0.96 -1.83
N ASP A 94 -23.69 0.93 -2.14
CA ASP A 94 -23.21 1.40 -3.43
C ASP A 94 -23.52 0.38 -4.54
N THR A 95 -24.03 0.86 -5.67
CA THR A 95 -24.37 0.04 -6.84
C THR A 95 -23.56 0.42 -8.08
N VAL A 96 -22.76 1.48 -8.00
CA VAL A 96 -22.00 2.02 -9.13
C VAL A 96 -20.55 1.58 -9.07
N ARG A 97 -19.91 1.73 -7.90
CA ARG A 97 -18.49 1.45 -7.70
C ARG A 97 -18.28 0.51 -6.52
N ASP A 98 -17.20 -0.25 -6.59
CA ASP A 98 -16.73 -1.02 -5.46
C ASP A 98 -16.12 -0.08 -4.43
N ILE A 99 -16.35 -0.35 -3.15
CA ILE A 99 -15.57 0.26 -2.07
C ILE A 99 -14.27 -0.53 -1.98
N GLY A 100 -13.15 0.12 -2.32
CA GLY A 100 -11.82 -0.52 -2.36
C GLY A 100 -11.17 -0.64 -0.98
N GLY A 101 -11.53 0.24 -0.04
CA GLY A 101 -10.98 0.27 1.30
C GLY A 101 -11.74 1.19 2.23
N TYR A 102 -11.62 0.94 3.52
CA TYR A 102 -12.28 1.72 4.57
C TYR A 102 -11.54 1.53 5.90
N PHE A 103 -11.86 2.37 6.88
CA PHE A 103 -11.39 2.21 8.26
C PHE A 103 -12.45 2.69 9.26
N TRP A 104 -12.30 2.26 10.50
CA TRP A 104 -13.10 2.76 11.61
C TRP A 104 -12.54 4.08 12.15
N LYS A 105 -13.43 5.02 12.41
CA LYS A 105 -13.11 6.24 13.11
C LYS A 105 -14.20 6.53 14.15
N GLY A 106 -13.86 6.37 15.43
CA GLY A 106 -14.88 6.33 16.48
C GLY A 106 -15.90 5.21 16.22
N ASP A 107 -17.16 5.57 16.14
CA ASP A 107 -18.30 4.69 15.85
C ASP A 107 -18.73 4.67 14.36
N ARG A 108 -17.94 5.31 13.49
CA ARG A 108 -18.25 5.45 12.06
C ARG A 108 -17.22 4.74 11.19
N LEU A 109 -17.65 4.47 9.97
CA LEU A 109 -16.82 3.94 8.89
C LEU A 109 -16.47 5.07 7.92
N VAL A 110 -15.19 5.26 7.65
CA VAL A 110 -14.70 6.24 6.67
C VAL A 110 -14.16 5.49 5.47
N TYR A 111 -14.57 5.90 4.28
CA TYR A 111 -14.14 5.27 3.02
C TYR A 111 -14.11 6.28 1.88
N SER A 112 -13.48 5.92 0.78
CA SER A 112 -13.46 6.72 -0.43
C SER A 112 -13.86 5.90 -1.65
N ARG A 113 -14.51 6.55 -2.60
CA ARG A 113 -14.75 6.03 -3.94
C ARG A 113 -14.86 7.17 -4.95
N ASP A 114 -14.62 6.86 -6.20
CA ASP A 114 -14.84 7.78 -7.31
C ASP A 114 -16.28 7.68 -7.89
N VAL A 115 -16.58 8.54 -8.82
CA VAL A 115 -17.85 8.53 -9.56
C VAL A 115 -17.57 8.11 -11.01
N ASN A 116 -18.15 6.97 -11.42
CA ASN A 116 -18.07 6.47 -12.80
C ASN A 116 -16.65 6.23 -13.36
N GLY A 117 -15.62 6.08 -12.52
CA GLY A 117 -14.25 5.83 -12.98
C GLY A 117 -13.50 7.09 -13.36
N ASP A 118 -13.92 8.27 -12.89
CA ASP A 118 -13.27 9.56 -13.15
C ASP A 118 -12.05 9.82 -12.26
N GLU A 119 -11.77 8.89 -11.29
CA GLU A 119 -10.69 8.97 -10.31
C GLU A 119 -10.70 10.22 -9.41
N ASN A 120 -11.77 11.01 -9.45
CA ASN A 120 -12.02 12.07 -8.48
C ASN A 120 -12.68 11.45 -7.24
N TYR A 121 -11.83 10.98 -6.33
CA TYR A 121 -12.27 10.28 -5.14
C TYR A 121 -12.94 11.24 -4.16
N ILE A 122 -14.12 10.85 -3.72
CA ILE A 122 -14.90 11.51 -2.67
C ILE A 122 -14.72 10.72 -1.39
N VAL A 123 -14.46 11.40 -0.28
CA VAL A 123 -14.42 10.78 1.06
C VAL A 123 -15.83 10.79 1.64
N PHE A 124 -16.23 9.65 2.19
CA PHE A 124 -17.52 9.42 2.82
C PHE A 124 -17.35 8.98 4.27
N SER A 125 -18.37 9.22 5.08
CA SER A 125 -18.55 8.56 6.36
C SER A 125 -19.92 7.89 6.42
N ALA A 126 -20.03 6.74 7.11
CA ALA A 126 -21.26 6.03 7.32
C ALA A 126 -21.38 5.56 8.77
N SER A 127 -22.60 5.57 9.32
CA SER A 127 -22.89 4.84 10.54
C SER A 127 -22.80 3.33 10.32
N MET A 128 -22.51 2.55 11.35
CA MET A 128 -22.35 1.10 11.23
C MET A 128 -23.65 0.37 10.82
N ASP A 129 -24.82 0.98 11.06
CA ASP A 129 -26.13 0.45 10.65
C ASP A 129 -26.59 0.92 9.26
N GLY A 130 -25.82 1.81 8.64
CA GLY A 130 -26.11 2.37 7.32
C GLY A 130 -27.29 3.35 7.27
N SER A 131 -27.75 3.85 8.43
CA SER A 131 -28.83 4.82 8.50
C SER A 131 -28.39 6.25 8.17
N ASP A 132 -27.11 6.57 8.40
CA ASP A 132 -26.53 7.90 8.14
C ASP A 132 -25.26 7.75 7.32
N MET A 133 -25.36 8.02 6.03
CA MET A 133 -24.23 8.08 5.08
C MET A 133 -24.06 9.51 4.58
N LYS A 134 -22.83 10.01 4.64
CA LYS A 134 -22.51 11.40 4.29
C LYS A 134 -21.28 11.48 3.39
N ALA A 135 -21.39 12.25 2.30
CA ALA A 135 -20.22 12.68 1.54
C ALA A 135 -19.54 13.84 2.30
N LEU A 136 -18.29 13.63 2.69
CA LEU A 136 -17.50 14.63 3.40
C LEU A 136 -16.86 15.65 2.45
N THR A 137 -16.57 15.22 1.21
CA THR A 137 -15.98 16.06 0.15
C THR A 137 -16.81 15.98 -1.13
N PRO A 138 -18.05 16.56 -1.14
CA PRO A 138 -19.03 16.37 -2.21
C PRO A 138 -18.74 17.21 -3.47
N GLN A 139 -17.63 17.96 -3.54
CA GLN A 139 -17.32 18.87 -4.63
C GLN A 139 -17.05 18.10 -5.92
N GLN A 140 -17.79 18.42 -6.98
CA GLN A 140 -17.65 17.78 -8.27
C GLN A 140 -16.31 18.14 -8.93
N GLY A 141 -15.63 17.12 -9.51
CA GLY A 141 -14.34 17.31 -10.18
C GLY A 141 -13.17 17.54 -9.23
N VAL A 142 -13.38 17.37 -7.92
CA VAL A 142 -12.35 17.48 -6.89
C VAL A 142 -11.93 16.09 -6.46
N ARG A 143 -10.63 15.83 -6.45
CA ARG A 143 -10.04 14.63 -5.86
C ARG A 143 -9.69 14.91 -4.41
N ALA A 144 -10.17 14.05 -3.52
CA ALA A 144 -9.87 14.11 -2.09
C ALA A 144 -9.39 12.75 -1.58
N GLY A 145 -8.66 12.77 -0.48
CA GLY A 145 -8.19 11.58 0.23
C GLY A 145 -7.92 11.86 1.69
N VAL A 146 -8.03 10.84 2.52
CA VAL A 146 -7.62 10.94 3.92
C VAL A 146 -6.09 10.87 3.97
N MET A 147 -5.45 11.86 4.58
CA MET A 147 -4.00 11.92 4.76
C MET A 147 -3.55 11.44 6.15
N ASP A 148 -4.39 11.62 7.17
CA ASP A 148 -4.15 11.13 8.52
C ASP A 148 -5.50 10.85 9.20
N ASP A 149 -5.66 9.68 9.75
CA ASP A 149 -6.86 9.29 10.46
C ASP A 149 -6.90 9.82 11.90
N LEU A 150 -5.83 10.47 12.36
CA LEU A 150 -5.68 11.02 13.71
C LEU A 150 -5.99 9.96 14.79
N HIS A 151 -5.56 8.71 14.53
CA HIS A 151 -5.84 7.58 15.41
C HIS A 151 -5.20 7.76 16.80
N ASN A 152 -5.94 7.46 17.85
CA ASN A 152 -5.49 7.56 19.25
C ASN A 152 -5.02 8.96 19.69
N ILE A 153 -5.51 10.03 19.06
CA ILE A 153 -5.27 11.40 19.51
C ILE A 153 -6.49 11.87 20.27
N PRO A 154 -6.37 12.18 21.60
CA PRO A 154 -7.50 12.64 22.40
C PRO A 154 -8.17 13.89 21.84
N GLY A 155 -9.51 13.89 21.77
CA GLY A 155 -10.32 14.98 21.20
C GLY A 155 -10.41 14.95 19.66
N MET A 156 -9.83 13.94 19.02
CA MET A 156 -9.89 13.75 17.57
C MET A 156 -10.69 12.50 17.15
N GLU A 157 -11.53 11.98 18.03
CA GLU A 157 -12.28 10.74 17.81
C GLU A 157 -13.25 10.83 16.62
N GLN A 158 -13.76 12.03 16.31
CA GLN A 158 -14.66 12.31 15.19
C GLN A 158 -13.99 13.14 14.07
N ARG A 159 -12.66 13.15 14.01
CA ARG A 159 -11.93 13.99 13.06
C ARG A 159 -10.88 13.20 12.31
N VAL A 160 -10.72 13.56 11.01
CA VAL A 160 -9.66 13.07 10.14
C VAL A 160 -9.03 14.27 9.42
N MET A 161 -7.80 14.12 8.99
CA MET A 161 -7.21 15.06 8.05
C MET A 161 -7.45 14.59 6.62
N ILE A 162 -7.97 15.48 5.81
CA ILE A 162 -8.24 15.27 4.39
C ILE A 162 -7.36 16.22 3.59
N GLN A 163 -6.86 15.75 2.48
CA GLN A 163 -6.26 16.60 1.46
C GLN A 163 -7.14 16.59 0.20
N MET A 164 -7.25 17.75 -0.48
CA MET A 164 -8.02 17.84 -1.72
C MET A 164 -7.50 18.93 -2.65
N ASN A 165 -7.67 18.70 -3.96
CA ASN A 165 -7.18 19.57 -5.02
C ASN A 165 -8.21 20.62 -5.49
N GLN A 166 -9.09 21.06 -4.59
CA GLN A 166 -10.18 21.97 -4.93
C GLN A 166 -9.71 23.34 -5.47
N ARG A 167 -8.65 23.90 -4.90
CA ARG A 167 -8.10 25.21 -5.29
C ARG A 167 -7.29 25.13 -6.58
N ASN A 168 -6.48 24.10 -6.71
CA ASN A 168 -5.59 23.88 -7.84
C ASN A 168 -5.55 22.35 -8.13
N PRO A 169 -5.86 21.89 -9.36
CA PRO A 169 -5.89 20.47 -9.71
C PRO A 169 -4.56 19.73 -9.49
N GLU A 170 -3.44 20.44 -9.46
CA GLU A 170 -2.09 19.85 -9.34
C GLU A 170 -1.62 19.70 -7.89
N VAL A 171 -2.27 20.36 -6.92
CA VAL A 171 -1.83 20.35 -5.52
C VAL A 171 -2.98 20.06 -4.57
N PHE A 172 -2.66 19.41 -3.45
CA PHE A 172 -3.63 18.97 -2.46
C PHE A 172 -3.50 19.79 -1.18
N ASP A 173 -4.48 20.64 -0.94
CA ASP A 173 -4.54 21.45 0.27
C ASP A 173 -5.06 20.62 1.46
N PRO A 174 -4.51 20.80 2.68
CA PRO A 174 -4.89 20.01 3.85
C PRO A 174 -6.04 20.63 4.63
N TYR A 175 -6.97 19.79 5.09
CA TYR A 175 -8.14 20.18 5.89
C TYR A 175 -8.33 19.26 7.07
N LEU A 176 -8.78 19.79 8.20
CA LEU A 176 -9.37 19.01 9.28
C LEU A 176 -10.86 18.83 8.98
N CYS A 177 -11.31 17.59 8.94
CA CYS A 177 -12.69 17.24 8.65
C CYS A 177 -13.36 16.61 9.87
N ASP A 178 -14.54 17.08 10.22
CA ASP A 178 -15.42 16.43 11.17
C ASP A 178 -16.27 15.38 10.41
N ILE A 179 -16.10 14.10 10.75
CA ILE A 179 -16.73 13.00 10.00
C ILE A 179 -18.24 12.86 10.28
N SER A 180 -18.75 13.49 11.31
CA SER A 180 -20.17 13.46 11.66
C SER A 180 -20.96 14.57 10.98
N THR A 181 -20.36 15.76 10.84
CA THR A 181 -20.99 16.94 10.24
C THR A 181 -20.59 17.17 8.78
N GLY A 182 -19.38 16.78 8.39
CA GLY A 182 -18.75 17.11 7.10
C GLY A 182 -18.12 18.51 7.11
N GLU A 183 -17.99 19.15 8.27
CA GLU A 183 -17.32 20.46 8.37
C GLU A 183 -15.85 20.31 8.02
N LEU A 184 -15.36 21.17 7.12
CA LEU A 184 -13.99 21.25 6.65
C LEU A 184 -13.34 22.55 7.14
N LYS A 185 -12.23 22.43 7.86
CA LYS A 185 -11.42 23.56 8.29
C LYS A 185 -10.05 23.50 7.63
N PRO A 186 -9.62 24.51 6.84
CA PRO A 186 -8.27 24.56 6.28
C PRO A 186 -7.22 24.54 7.39
N LEU A 187 -6.15 23.74 7.18
CA LEU A 187 -5.03 23.61 8.12
C LEU A 187 -3.82 24.44 7.71
N PHE A 188 -3.72 24.80 6.43
CA PHE A 188 -2.62 25.59 5.90
C PHE A 188 -3.07 26.36 4.65
N ASP A 189 -2.64 27.63 4.52
CA ASP A 189 -2.82 28.41 3.29
C ASP A 189 -1.69 28.08 2.32
N ASN A 190 -1.95 27.14 1.41
CA ASN A 190 -1.01 26.66 0.41
C ASN A 190 -1.02 27.49 -0.89
N SER A 191 -1.68 28.64 -0.90
CA SER A 191 -1.88 29.42 -2.14
C SER A 191 -0.60 30.01 -2.73
N LYS A 192 0.44 30.19 -1.91
CA LYS A 192 1.74 30.74 -2.31
C LYS A 192 2.76 29.68 -2.65
N GLU A 193 2.81 28.62 -1.82
CA GLU A 193 3.91 27.67 -1.86
C GLU A 193 3.61 26.48 -2.79
N ASN A 194 2.34 26.12 -2.96
CA ASN A 194 1.91 24.97 -3.75
C ASN A 194 2.62 23.65 -3.36
N TYR A 195 2.69 23.36 -2.07
CA TYR A 195 3.16 22.05 -1.59
C TYR A 195 2.21 20.94 -2.05
N GLU A 196 2.78 19.78 -2.37
CA GLU A 196 2.09 18.66 -2.99
C GLU A 196 1.73 17.56 -1.97
N GLY A 197 2.49 17.46 -0.87
CA GLY A 197 2.31 16.42 0.15
C GLY A 197 2.56 16.94 1.56
N TRP A 198 2.06 16.18 2.55
CA TRP A 198 2.04 16.56 3.94
C TRP A 198 2.35 15.37 4.84
N ILE A 199 3.16 15.59 5.90
CA ILE A 199 3.49 14.56 6.90
C ILE A 199 3.24 15.15 8.28
N THR A 200 2.51 14.38 9.10
CA THR A 200 2.13 14.74 10.45
C THR A 200 3.01 14.06 11.50
N ASP A 201 3.10 14.65 12.68
CA ASP A 201 3.65 14.00 13.85
C ASP A 201 2.57 13.23 14.64
N HIS A 202 2.94 12.55 15.72
CA HIS A 202 2.02 11.78 16.54
C HIS A 202 0.96 12.61 17.28
N ALA A 203 1.08 13.94 17.30
CA ALA A 203 0.06 14.85 17.82
C ALA A 203 -0.89 15.36 16.75
N GLY A 204 -0.73 14.93 15.48
CA GLY A 204 -1.53 15.40 14.35
C GLY A 204 -1.13 16.80 13.86
N VAL A 205 0.09 17.25 14.15
CA VAL A 205 0.60 18.52 13.62
C VAL A 205 1.32 18.25 12.30
N ILE A 206 0.97 18.98 11.25
CA ILE A 206 1.71 18.91 9.97
C ILE A 206 3.10 19.51 10.19
N ARG A 207 4.13 18.66 10.12
CA ARG A 207 5.53 19.04 10.37
C ARG A 207 6.37 19.07 9.09
N PHE A 208 6.01 18.29 8.08
CA PHE A 208 6.64 18.33 6.77
C PHE A 208 5.62 18.66 5.69
N ALA A 209 6.11 19.38 4.69
CA ALA A 209 5.49 19.56 3.40
C ALA A 209 6.47 19.11 2.31
N THR A 210 5.97 18.62 1.19
CA THR A 210 6.81 18.15 0.08
C THR A 210 6.43 18.85 -1.21
N ARG A 211 7.41 19.00 -2.10
CA ARG A 211 7.20 19.51 -3.45
C ARG A 211 8.25 18.93 -4.39
N THR A 212 7.86 18.70 -5.62
CA THR A 212 8.78 18.36 -6.71
C THR A 212 9.34 19.66 -7.33
N ASP A 213 10.65 19.71 -7.55
CA ASP A 213 11.35 20.82 -8.20
C ASP A 213 12.23 20.26 -9.32
N GLY A 214 11.71 20.30 -10.55
CA GLY A 214 12.31 19.60 -11.68
C GLY A 214 12.29 18.08 -11.49
N THR A 215 13.44 17.47 -11.21
CA THR A 215 13.58 16.04 -10.90
C THR A 215 13.85 15.79 -9.41
N ASP A 216 13.94 16.84 -8.61
CA ASP A 216 14.29 16.74 -7.21
C ASP A 216 13.04 16.65 -6.34
N ASN A 217 13.09 15.80 -5.32
CA ASN A 217 12.13 15.80 -4.23
C ASN A 217 12.62 16.75 -3.13
N VAL A 218 11.80 17.70 -2.75
CA VAL A 218 12.14 18.71 -1.76
C VAL A 218 11.22 18.58 -0.55
N PHE A 219 11.81 18.42 0.61
CA PHE A 219 11.13 18.31 1.89
C PHE A 219 11.32 19.59 2.68
N TYR A 220 10.23 20.20 3.08
CA TYR A 220 10.18 21.39 3.91
C TYR A 220 9.73 21.03 5.31
N TYR A 221 10.39 21.56 6.32
CA TYR A 221 10.13 21.27 7.73
C TYR A 221 9.76 22.53 8.51
N ARG A 222 8.89 22.36 9.50
CA ARG A 222 8.61 23.34 10.56
C ARG A 222 8.53 22.66 11.93
N ALA A 223 8.96 23.38 12.97
CA ALA A 223 8.99 22.82 14.32
C ALA A 223 7.60 22.69 14.97
N ASN A 224 6.63 23.51 14.55
CA ASN A 224 5.24 23.50 15.00
C ASN A 224 4.34 24.25 13.98
N ASP A 225 3.05 24.31 14.24
CA ASP A 225 2.07 24.95 13.34
C ASP A 225 2.15 26.47 13.26
N LYS A 226 2.93 27.13 14.12
CA LYS A 226 3.15 28.58 14.16
C LYS A 226 4.39 29.01 13.37
N GLU A 227 5.29 28.08 13.10
CA GLU A 227 6.52 28.35 12.35
C GLU A 227 6.29 28.16 10.84
N PRO A 228 7.01 28.95 10.01
CA PRO A 228 7.01 28.73 8.56
C PRO A 228 7.75 27.46 8.18
N PHE A 229 7.38 26.89 7.04
CA PHE A 229 8.17 25.82 6.45
C PHE A 229 9.49 26.36 5.87
N THR A 230 10.58 25.63 6.10
CA THR A 230 11.90 25.91 5.51
C THR A 230 12.42 24.64 4.84
N GLU A 231 13.17 24.80 3.73
CA GLU A 231 13.77 23.65 3.05
C GLU A 231 14.67 22.88 4.03
N TYR A 232 14.37 21.60 4.17
CA TYR A 232 15.06 20.72 5.11
C TYR A 232 15.98 19.73 4.39
N MET A 233 15.48 19.05 3.38
CA MET A 233 16.17 18.03 2.61
C MET A 233 15.77 18.16 1.14
N ARG A 234 16.74 17.89 0.26
CA ARG A 234 16.56 17.80 -1.18
C ARG A 234 17.28 16.57 -1.68
N THR A 235 16.60 15.74 -2.46
CA THR A 235 17.20 14.57 -3.11
C THR A 235 16.97 14.62 -4.60
N GLY A 236 18.01 14.31 -5.39
CA GLY A 236 17.88 14.12 -6.83
C GLY A 236 17.29 12.74 -7.17
N TYR A 237 17.11 12.48 -8.44
CA TYR A 237 16.43 11.25 -8.93
C TYR A 237 17.14 9.92 -8.58
N LYS A 238 18.41 9.95 -8.17
CA LYS A 238 19.18 8.75 -7.77
C LYS A 238 19.11 8.46 -6.28
N ASP A 239 18.81 9.49 -5.51
CA ASP A 239 18.83 9.41 -4.07
C ASP A 239 17.41 9.44 -3.52
N SER A 240 17.15 8.62 -2.54
CA SER A 240 15.88 8.56 -1.83
C SER A 240 16.09 8.97 -0.38
N TRP A 241 15.24 9.83 0.13
CA TRP A 241 15.11 10.15 1.55
C TRP A 241 13.64 10.47 1.81
N TYR A 242 13.01 9.73 2.71
CA TYR A 242 11.61 9.93 3.04
C TYR A 242 11.35 9.71 4.53
N PRO A 243 10.79 10.69 5.25
CA PRO A 243 10.41 10.52 6.65
C PRO A 243 9.20 9.59 6.74
N VAL A 244 9.39 8.40 7.29
CA VAL A 244 8.34 7.39 7.44
C VAL A 244 7.40 7.76 8.58
N LEU A 245 7.98 8.09 9.75
CA LEU A 245 7.24 8.60 10.90
C LEU A 245 8.17 9.35 11.86
N PHE A 246 7.59 10.16 12.74
CA PHE A 246 8.32 10.73 13.86
C PHE A 246 8.60 9.66 14.93
N THR A 247 9.65 9.83 15.70
CA THR A 247 9.81 9.07 16.96
C THR A 247 8.64 9.37 17.90
N PHE A 248 8.32 8.44 18.79
CA PHE A 248 7.11 8.55 19.65
C PHE A 248 7.12 9.75 20.61
N ASP A 249 8.25 10.43 20.77
CA ASP A 249 8.39 11.69 21.48
C ASP A 249 8.38 12.93 20.56
N ASN A 250 8.18 12.72 19.25
CA ASN A 250 8.17 13.75 18.20
C ASN A 250 9.45 14.58 18.07
N LYS A 251 10.61 14.08 18.53
CA LYS A 251 11.88 14.82 18.47
C LYS A 251 12.70 14.50 17.23
N ASP A 252 12.71 13.25 16.83
CA ASP A 252 13.48 12.72 15.72
C ASP A 252 12.57 12.00 14.71
N LEU A 253 13.17 11.39 13.68
CA LEU A 253 12.45 10.68 12.63
C LEU A 253 12.91 9.23 12.54
N TYR A 254 12.04 8.38 12.02
CA TYR A 254 12.41 7.17 11.30
C TYR A 254 12.31 7.48 9.81
N VAL A 255 13.39 7.18 9.09
CA VAL A 255 13.55 7.57 7.69
C VAL A 255 13.88 6.34 6.86
N SER A 256 13.30 6.26 5.68
CA SER A 256 13.72 5.37 4.60
C SER A 256 14.65 6.13 3.66
N HIS A 257 15.88 5.66 3.44
CA HIS A 257 16.81 6.31 2.54
C HIS A 257 17.91 5.38 1.99
N ASN A 258 18.49 5.78 0.86
CA ASN A 258 19.67 5.15 0.27
C ASN A 258 20.90 6.09 0.21
N LEU A 259 20.94 7.13 1.01
CA LEU A 259 22.09 8.05 1.07
C LEU A 259 23.36 7.34 1.57
N ASN A 260 24.48 8.06 1.54
CA ASN A 260 25.79 7.61 2.05
C ASN A 260 26.37 6.39 1.30
N GLY A 261 26.03 6.24 0.01
CA GLY A 261 26.55 5.16 -0.84
C GLY A 261 25.82 3.83 -0.69
N ARG A 262 24.66 3.80 -0.04
CA ARG A 262 23.78 2.62 -0.05
C ARG A 262 23.17 2.40 -1.44
N ASP A 263 23.11 1.15 -1.89
CA ASP A 263 22.39 0.75 -3.11
C ASP A 263 20.89 0.61 -2.86
N LYS A 264 20.50 0.19 -1.66
CA LYS A 264 19.12 -0.08 -1.27
C LYS A 264 18.65 0.87 -0.17
N ASN A 265 17.33 1.13 -0.13
CA ASN A 265 16.73 1.87 0.97
C ASN A 265 16.81 1.07 2.27
N ALA A 266 17.33 1.72 3.31
CA ALA A 266 17.34 1.23 4.68
C ALA A 266 16.38 2.03 5.55
N ILE A 267 15.94 1.47 6.67
CA ILE A 267 15.23 2.20 7.73
C ILE A 267 16.23 2.59 8.81
N VAL A 268 16.26 3.87 9.12
CA VAL A 268 17.17 4.44 10.11
C VAL A 268 16.44 5.36 11.09
N ALA A 269 16.99 5.51 12.31
CA ALA A 269 16.69 6.64 13.17
C ALA A 269 17.52 7.84 12.69
N TRP A 270 16.88 8.98 12.52
CA TRP A 270 17.44 10.19 11.95
C TRP A 270 17.34 11.37 12.91
N ASP A 271 18.46 12.01 13.20
CA ASP A 271 18.53 13.22 14.00
C ASP A 271 17.94 14.39 13.21
N LEU A 272 16.79 14.88 13.69
CA LEU A 272 16.05 15.95 13.02
C LEU A 272 16.80 17.29 13.06
N ALA A 273 17.54 17.58 14.14
CA ALA A 273 18.27 18.82 14.31
C ALA A 273 19.60 18.80 13.55
N GLU A 274 20.36 17.71 13.67
CA GLU A 274 21.68 17.55 13.05
C GLU A 274 21.62 17.11 11.58
N LYS A 275 20.43 16.74 11.10
CA LYS A 275 20.17 16.26 9.72
C LYS A 275 21.07 15.08 9.32
N LYS A 276 21.20 14.10 10.19
CA LYS A 276 22.05 12.93 9.97
C LYS A 276 21.46 11.65 10.56
N GLU A 277 21.92 10.54 10.04
CA GLU A 277 21.64 9.21 10.58
C GLU A 277 22.20 9.07 12.00
N LYS A 278 21.39 8.56 12.95
CA LYS A 278 21.76 8.24 14.32
C LYS A 278 22.02 6.76 14.51
N GLU A 279 21.16 5.92 13.95
CA GLU A 279 21.16 4.48 14.17
C GLU A 279 20.53 3.79 12.98
N LEU A 280 21.13 2.70 12.53
CA LEU A 280 20.54 1.78 11.56
C LEU A 280 19.51 0.90 12.26
N ILE A 281 18.27 0.95 11.82
CA ILE A 281 17.20 0.06 12.32
C ILE A 281 17.22 -1.26 11.54
N PHE A 282 17.23 -1.17 10.21
CA PHE A 282 17.32 -2.36 9.36
C PHE A 282 17.69 -2.00 7.92
N GLU A 283 18.51 -2.84 7.30
CA GLU A 283 18.80 -2.82 5.86
C GLU A 283 18.77 -4.24 5.29
N ASN A 284 18.61 -4.37 3.99
CA ASN A 284 18.65 -5.63 3.26
C ASN A 284 19.58 -5.47 2.05
N ASP A 285 20.46 -6.45 1.84
CA ASP A 285 21.49 -6.39 0.79
C ASP A 285 20.91 -6.47 -0.62
N ASP A 286 19.78 -7.17 -0.78
CA ASP A 286 19.22 -7.50 -2.09
C ASP A 286 18.02 -6.62 -2.47
N ASN A 287 17.28 -6.08 -1.47
CA ASN A 287 16.00 -5.42 -1.69
C ASN A 287 15.89 -4.11 -0.90
N ASP A 288 15.16 -3.14 -1.46
CA ASP A 288 14.72 -1.98 -0.70
C ASP A 288 13.81 -2.39 0.45
N VAL A 289 14.07 -1.87 1.65
CA VAL A 289 13.14 -2.00 2.78
C VAL A 289 11.96 -1.06 2.52
N SER A 290 10.80 -1.65 2.24
CA SER A 290 9.65 -0.91 1.73
C SER A 290 8.70 -0.42 2.83
N ASN A 291 8.73 -1.01 4.01
CA ASN A 291 7.78 -0.67 5.07
C ASN A 291 8.38 -0.76 6.47
N LEU A 292 7.87 0.10 7.36
CA LEU A 292 8.14 0.11 8.79
C LEU A 292 6.82 0.13 9.54
N ASP A 293 6.50 -0.95 10.23
CA ASP A 293 5.31 -1.04 11.06
C ASP A 293 5.60 -0.67 12.51
N TYR A 294 4.59 -0.14 13.18
CA TYR A 294 4.71 0.31 14.56
C TYR A 294 3.38 0.18 15.32
N SER A 295 3.47 0.14 16.64
CA SER A 295 2.32 0.24 17.51
C SER A 295 2.29 1.60 18.21
N LYS A 296 1.38 2.48 17.79
CA LYS A 296 1.20 3.80 18.42
C LYS A 296 0.78 3.66 19.90
N LYS A 297 -0.04 2.65 20.22
CA LYS A 297 -0.50 2.35 21.59
C LYS A 297 0.66 1.90 22.50
N ARG A 298 1.53 1.02 22.00
CA ARG A 298 2.68 0.50 22.76
C ARG A 298 3.94 1.35 22.64
N LYS A 299 3.96 2.28 21.69
CA LYS A 299 5.10 3.14 21.34
C LYS A 299 6.35 2.32 21.02
N VAL A 300 6.21 1.32 20.15
CA VAL A 300 7.31 0.47 19.68
C VAL A 300 7.23 0.28 18.17
N LEU A 301 8.39 0.17 17.52
CA LEU A 301 8.50 -0.37 16.17
C LEU A 301 8.22 -1.87 16.24
N THR A 302 7.43 -2.41 15.32
CA THR A 302 7.00 -3.80 15.40
C THR A 302 7.72 -4.70 14.42
N MET A 303 7.84 -4.26 13.18
CA MET A 303 8.55 -5.00 12.14
C MET A 303 8.91 -4.09 10.97
N VAL A 304 9.82 -4.55 10.14
CA VAL A 304 10.05 -4.04 8.78
C VAL A 304 9.69 -5.10 7.78
N SER A 305 9.30 -4.69 6.56
CA SER A 305 9.05 -5.63 5.47
C SER A 305 9.61 -5.13 4.15
N TRP A 306 9.84 -6.07 3.24
CA TRP A 306 10.30 -5.83 1.88
C TRP A 306 9.71 -6.87 0.93
N THR A 307 9.78 -6.59 -0.36
CA THR A 307 9.28 -7.48 -1.40
C THR A 307 10.44 -8.15 -2.10
N GLY A 308 10.60 -9.46 -1.84
CA GLY A 308 11.44 -10.37 -2.60
C GLY A 308 10.60 -11.14 -3.62
N ALA A 309 10.78 -12.47 -3.71
CA ALA A 309 9.86 -13.34 -4.45
C ALA A 309 8.45 -13.35 -3.82
N LYS A 310 8.39 -13.08 -2.53
CA LYS A 310 7.20 -12.88 -1.69
C LYS A 310 7.46 -11.71 -0.76
N GLU A 311 6.43 -11.29 0.00
CA GLU A 311 6.66 -10.37 1.10
C GLU A 311 7.45 -11.06 2.22
N GLU A 312 8.56 -10.46 2.58
CA GLU A 312 9.44 -10.88 3.67
C GLU A 312 9.39 -9.86 4.79
N ARG A 313 9.68 -10.29 6.01
CA ARG A 313 9.58 -9.44 7.19
C ARG A 313 10.62 -9.77 8.26
N HIS A 314 11.06 -8.73 8.95
CA HIS A 314 11.92 -8.84 10.13
C HIS A 314 11.22 -8.18 11.33
N PHE A 315 11.10 -8.95 12.44
CA PHE A 315 10.43 -8.46 13.65
C PHE A 315 11.40 -7.67 14.53
N LEU A 316 11.00 -6.46 14.88
CA LEU A 316 11.70 -5.57 15.81
C LEU A 316 11.16 -5.70 17.24
N ASP A 317 10.02 -6.38 17.43
CA ASP A 317 9.29 -6.52 18.69
C ASP A 317 8.92 -7.99 18.95
N GLU A 318 9.37 -8.52 20.09
CA GLU A 318 9.15 -9.91 20.45
C GLU A 318 7.67 -10.28 20.65
N GLN A 319 6.84 -9.34 21.11
CA GLN A 319 5.41 -9.61 21.24
C GLN A 319 4.74 -9.78 19.88
N THR A 320 5.10 -8.95 18.91
CA THR A 320 4.61 -9.07 17.52
C THR A 320 5.10 -10.37 16.90
N LYS A 321 6.38 -10.70 17.05
CA LYS A 321 6.96 -11.96 16.59
C LYS A 321 6.24 -13.19 17.17
N ALA A 322 5.97 -13.18 18.48
CA ALA A 322 5.25 -14.26 19.15
C ALA A 322 3.80 -14.39 18.66
N MET A 323 3.13 -13.26 18.35
CA MET A 323 1.79 -13.26 17.77
C MET A 323 1.77 -13.91 16.39
N TYR A 324 2.67 -13.51 15.50
CA TYR A 324 2.82 -14.13 14.18
C TYR A 324 3.17 -15.61 14.28
N GLY A 325 4.05 -16.01 15.22
CA GLY A 325 4.38 -17.41 15.48
C GLY A 325 3.18 -18.28 15.89
N LYS A 326 2.25 -17.73 16.68
CA LYS A 326 0.99 -18.44 17.03
C LYS A 326 0.05 -18.61 15.84
N LEU A 327 0.08 -17.69 14.87
CA LEU A 327 -0.77 -17.76 13.69
C LEU A 327 -0.19 -18.64 12.58
N ALA A 328 1.13 -18.75 12.50
CA ALA A 328 1.81 -19.52 11.45
C ALA A 328 1.31 -20.96 11.36
N GLY A 329 1.10 -21.65 12.51
CA GLY A 329 0.56 -22.99 12.52
C GLY A 329 -0.92 -23.13 12.15
N LYS A 330 -1.68 -22.01 12.19
CA LYS A 330 -3.09 -21.97 11.78
C LYS A 330 -3.27 -21.66 10.29
N PHE A 331 -2.30 -21.01 9.70
CA PHE A 331 -2.32 -20.54 8.31
C PHE A 331 -1.17 -21.15 7.49
N GLU A 332 -0.79 -22.40 7.82
CA GLU A 332 0.29 -23.10 7.11
C GLU A 332 0.04 -23.11 5.60
N GLY A 333 1.05 -22.71 4.83
CA GLY A 333 0.97 -22.63 3.37
C GLY A 333 0.18 -21.42 2.81
N LEU A 334 -0.34 -20.55 3.68
CA LEU A 334 -1.05 -19.33 3.30
C LEU A 334 -0.23 -18.08 3.60
N GLU A 335 -0.37 -17.06 2.78
CA GLU A 335 0.10 -15.72 3.08
C GLU A 335 -0.99 -14.96 3.83
N TYR A 336 -0.62 -14.23 4.88
CA TYR A 336 -1.57 -13.46 5.68
C TYR A 336 -0.92 -12.20 6.25
N TRP A 337 -1.75 -11.19 6.44
CA TRP A 337 -1.39 -9.91 7.05
C TRP A 337 -2.31 -9.62 8.23
N ILE A 338 -1.77 -8.98 9.27
CA ILE A 338 -2.53 -8.52 10.43
C ILE A 338 -2.68 -7.01 10.29
N TYR A 339 -3.91 -6.57 10.23
CA TYR A 339 -4.27 -5.15 10.23
C TYR A 339 -4.89 -4.79 11.59
N GLY A 340 -4.42 -3.70 12.22
CA GLY A 340 -4.93 -3.29 13.51
C GLY A 340 -4.92 -1.78 13.71
#